data_cf936919a9a94f36419ad1432ce01fdb
#
_entry.id   cf936919a9a94f36419ad1432ce01fdb
#
_cell.length_a   1.000
_cell.length_b   1.000
_cell.length_c   1.000
_cell.angle_alpha   90.00
_cell.angle_beta   90.00
_cell.angle_gamma   90.00
#
_symmetry.space_group_name_H-M   'P 1'
#
loop_
_entity.id
_entity.type
_entity.pdbx_description
1 polymer ?
#
loop_
_entity_poly.entity_id
_entity_poly.type
_entity_poly.pdbx_seq_one_letter_code
_entity_poly.pdbx_strand_id
1 'polypeptide(L)'
;GHDVWSDVNTAKRMIGVMPQPDQIFDRLTGLQLLIYSGMLRGMSREETTRRAKDLLNAFDLAQAANTMVTDYSAGMTKKICLASAMIHSPRILVLDEPFESVDPVSSANLKDILVEYAQTGGTVIISSHVMTLVEKMCTHVAVINNGMVCAAGTVDEVASGEELEDRFLQLVGGRHEAAHLAWLDGGLSHDGQPAVQPNQPAAQPVASTQSASQLVQSTPLQSFTQETVQPHPDIVGGSSSASNADNADSADNEAR
;
A
#
# COMPACT_ATOMS: atom_id res chain seq x y z
N GLY A 1 20.45 -15.74 -7.15
CA GLY A 1 19.42 -14.77 -7.40
C GLY A 1 18.67 -15.04 -8.70
N HIS A 2 17.44 -14.60 -8.77
CA HIS A 2 16.61 -14.67 -9.97
C HIS A 2 16.38 -13.24 -10.44
N ASP A 3 16.56 -13.00 -11.73
CA ASP A 3 16.26 -11.69 -12.32
C ASP A 3 14.75 -11.53 -12.50
N VAL A 4 14.20 -10.43 -11.97
CA VAL A 4 12.75 -10.20 -11.95
C VAL A 4 12.16 -9.90 -13.33
N TRP A 5 12.98 -9.57 -14.31
CA TRP A 5 12.56 -9.25 -15.67
C TRP A 5 12.69 -10.45 -16.60
N SER A 6 13.73 -11.26 -16.44
CA SER A 6 13.96 -12.42 -17.30
C SER A 6 13.36 -13.71 -16.75
N ASP A 7 13.23 -13.87 -15.42
CA ASP A 7 12.64 -15.04 -14.74
C ASP A 7 11.41 -14.64 -13.89
N VAL A 8 10.45 -13.99 -14.55
CA VAL A 8 9.24 -13.41 -13.92
C VAL A 8 8.45 -14.46 -13.13
N ASN A 9 8.33 -15.67 -13.66
CA ASN A 9 7.51 -16.72 -13.02
C ASN A 9 8.13 -17.23 -11.72
N THR A 10 9.44 -17.37 -11.66
CA THR A 10 10.14 -17.75 -10.42
C THR A 10 10.09 -16.59 -9.43
N ALA A 11 10.34 -15.36 -9.86
CA ALA A 11 10.24 -14.18 -9.01
C ALA A 11 8.84 -14.06 -8.38
N LYS A 12 7.77 -14.20 -9.17
CA LYS A 12 6.39 -14.17 -8.67
C LYS A 12 6.06 -15.26 -7.65
N ARG A 13 6.67 -16.43 -7.76
CA ARG A 13 6.50 -17.50 -6.75
C ARG A 13 7.22 -17.19 -5.44
N MET A 14 8.31 -16.44 -5.51
CA MET A 14 9.12 -16.09 -4.33
C MET A 14 8.62 -14.83 -3.60
N ILE A 15 7.79 -14.01 -4.23
CA ILE A 15 7.36 -12.71 -3.70
C ILE A 15 5.85 -12.74 -3.46
N GLY A 16 5.45 -12.39 -2.25
CA GLY A 16 4.09 -12.05 -1.89
C GLY A 16 3.97 -10.52 -1.76
N VAL A 17 3.10 -9.93 -2.56
CA VAL A 17 2.79 -8.50 -2.48
C VAL A 17 1.40 -8.36 -1.90
N MET A 18 1.24 -7.54 -0.86
CA MET A 18 -0.07 -7.25 -0.30
C MET A 18 -0.85 -6.36 -1.28
N PRO A 19 -2.00 -6.84 -1.79
CA PRO A 19 -2.82 -6.01 -2.67
C PRO A 19 -3.47 -4.88 -1.89
N GLN A 20 -3.75 -3.78 -2.56
CA GLN A 20 -4.59 -2.73 -1.99
C GLN A 20 -6.05 -3.21 -1.88
N PRO A 21 -6.84 -2.69 -0.92
CA PRO A 21 -8.22 -3.11 -0.71
C PRO A 21 -9.14 -2.99 -1.94
N ASP A 22 -8.88 -2.05 -2.82
CA ASP A 22 -9.60 -1.82 -4.08
C ASP A 22 -9.17 -2.75 -5.23
N GLN A 23 -8.12 -3.54 -5.03
CA GLN A 23 -7.55 -4.45 -6.03
C GLN A 23 -7.89 -5.93 -5.78
N ILE A 24 -8.69 -6.23 -4.77
CA ILE A 24 -9.11 -7.60 -4.46
C ILE A 24 -10.51 -7.91 -5.01
N PHE A 25 -10.82 -9.19 -5.14
CA PHE A 25 -12.15 -9.65 -5.57
C PHE A 25 -13.13 -9.61 -4.38
N ASP A 26 -13.74 -8.46 -4.14
CA ASP A 26 -14.60 -8.17 -2.99
C ASP A 26 -15.92 -8.93 -2.97
N ARG A 27 -16.36 -9.45 -4.14
CA ARG A 27 -17.56 -10.28 -4.27
C ARG A 27 -17.34 -11.77 -3.95
N LEU A 28 -16.13 -12.15 -3.60
CA LEU A 28 -15.82 -13.46 -3.05
C LEU A 28 -15.94 -13.43 -1.52
N THR A 29 -16.22 -14.58 -0.92
CA THR A 29 -16.08 -14.71 0.54
C THR A 29 -14.60 -14.75 0.90
N GLY A 30 -14.25 -14.46 2.16
CA GLY A 30 -12.85 -14.50 2.60
C GLY A 30 -12.15 -15.83 2.29
N LEU A 31 -12.85 -16.95 2.52
CA LEU A 31 -12.33 -18.27 2.18
C LEU A 31 -12.16 -18.46 0.68
N GLN A 32 -13.13 -18.03 -0.13
CA GLN A 32 -13.05 -18.12 -1.59
C GLN A 32 -11.92 -17.28 -2.15
N LEU A 33 -11.73 -16.05 -1.64
CA LEU A 33 -10.64 -15.17 -2.05
C LEU A 33 -9.27 -15.81 -1.81
N LEU A 34 -9.04 -16.38 -0.63
CA LEU A 34 -7.76 -17.05 -0.33
C LEU A 34 -7.55 -18.29 -1.18
N ILE A 35 -8.58 -19.12 -1.39
CA ILE A 35 -8.49 -20.28 -2.28
C ILE A 35 -8.16 -19.83 -3.71
N TYR A 36 -8.83 -18.80 -4.21
CA TYR A 36 -8.58 -18.27 -5.53
C TYR A 36 -7.15 -17.73 -5.67
N SER A 37 -6.69 -16.95 -4.69
CA SER A 37 -5.34 -16.38 -4.67
C SER A 37 -4.25 -17.47 -4.72
N GLY A 38 -4.40 -18.55 -3.95
CA GLY A 38 -3.44 -19.65 -3.95
C GLY A 38 -3.46 -20.46 -5.25
N MET A 39 -4.65 -20.70 -5.81
CA MET A 39 -4.78 -21.39 -7.10
C MET A 39 -4.15 -20.59 -8.25
N LEU A 40 -4.27 -19.26 -8.25
CA LEU A 40 -3.58 -18.39 -9.22
C LEU A 40 -2.04 -18.47 -9.11
N ARG A 41 -1.54 -18.87 -7.94
CA ARG A 41 -0.10 -19.13 -7.71
C ARG A 41 0.33 -20.57 -8.02
N GLY A 42 -0.58 -21.38 -8.59
CA GLY A 42 -0.31 -22.75 -9.01
C GLY A 42 -0.41 -23.80 -7.90
N MET A 43 -1.00 -23.46 -6.74
CA MET A 43 -1.22 -24.40 -5.66
C MET A 43 -2.41 -25.33 -5.97
N SER A 44 -2.39 -26.56 -5.44
CA SER A 44 -3.55 -27.44 -5.49
C SER A 44 -4.71 -26.86 -4.67
N ARG A 45 -5.95 -27.18 -5.07
CA ARG A 45 -7.13 -26.74 -4.33
C ARG A 45 -7.16 -27.26 -2.89
N GLU A 46 -6.72 -28.48 -2.68
CA GLU A 46 -6.67 -29.11 -1.35
C GLU A 46 -5.70 -28.36 -0.42
N GLU A 47 -4.46 -28.17 -0.84
CA GLU A 47 -3.44 -27.46 -0.06
C GLU A 47 -3.84 -26.01 0.19
N THR A 48 -4.38 -25.34 -0.84
CA THR A 48 -4.82 -23.95 -0.70
C THR A 48 -5.98 -23.83 0.29
N THR A 49 -6.93 -24.77 0.26
CA THR A 49 -8.07 -24.77 1.20
C THR A 49 -7.59 -24.97 2.65
N ARG A 50 -6.61 -25.85 2.86
CA ARG A 50 -6.02 -26.06 4.17
C ARG A 50 -5.36 -24.77 4.68
N ARG A 51 -4.44 -24.21 3.89
CA ARG A 51 -3.73 -22.95 4.26
C ARG A 51 -4.67 -21.77 4.42
N ALA A 52 -5.72 -21.67 3.60
CA ALA A 52 -6.71 -20.60 3.73
C ALA A 52 -7.41 -20.64 5.09
N LYS A 53 -7.78 -21.83 5.57
CA LYS A 53 -8.37 -21.99 6.90
C LYS A 53 -7.38 -21.65 8.02
N ASP A 54 -6.13 -22.09 7.90
CA ASP A 54 -5.08 -21.77 8.86
C ASP A 54 -4.86 -20.24 8.95
N LEU A 55 -4.77 -19.56 7.81
CA LEU A 55 -4.62 -18.11 7.76
C LEU A 55 -5.85 -17.37 8.32
N LEU A 56 -7.07 -17.80 7.96
CA LEU A 56 -8.28 -17.20 8.51
C LEU A 56 -8.34 -17.31 10.04
N ASN A 57 -7.89 -18.44 10.59
CA ASN A 57 -7.78 -18.60 12.03
C ASN A 57 -6.68 -17.69 12.63
N ALA A 58 -5.49 -17.67 12.05
CA ALA A 58 -4.35 -16.87 12.52
C ALA A 58 -4.66 -15.36 12.52
N PHE A 59 -5.44 -14.89 11.52
CA PHE A 59 -5.83 -13.48 11.39
C PHE A 59 -7.15 -13.12 12.11
N ASP A 60 -7.72 -14.06 12.87
CA ASP A 60 -9.02 -13.88 13.56
C ASP A 60 -10.16 -13.49 12.58
N LEU A 61 -10.20 -14.16 11.43
CA LEU A 61 -11.22 -14.02 10.39
C LEU A 61 -12.07 -15.28 10.23
N ALA A 62 -11.91 -16.29 11.08
CA ALA A 62 -12.57 -17.59 10.95
C ALA A 62 -14.10 -17.45 10.95
N GLN A 63 -14.67 -16.59 11.81
CA GLN A 63 -16.10 -16.36 11.89
C GLN A 63 -16.67 -15.66 10.64
N ALA A 64 -15.83 -14.87 9.95
CA ALA A 64 -16.19 -14.16 8.74
C ALA A 64 -15.76 -14.89 7.45
N ALA A 65 -15.27 -16.13 7.56
CA ALA A 65 -14.75 -16.89 6.42
C ALA A 65 -15.74 -17.01 5.25
N ASN A 66 -17.04 -17.08 5.54
CA ASN A 66 -18.12 -17.22 4.57
C ASN A 66 -18.86 -15.90 4.28
N THR A 67 -18.45 -14.80 4.88
CA THR A 67 -18.95 -13.44 4.59
C THR A 67 -18.23 -12.89 3.36
N MET A 68 -18.93 -12.15 2.51
CA MET A 68 -18.33 -11.48 1.34
C MET A 68 -17.32 -10.42 1.82
N VAL A 69 -16.21 -10.29 1.10
CA VAL A 69 -15.16 -9.34 1.47
C VAL A 69 -15.65 -7.89 1.37
N THR A 70 -16.62 -7.60 0.50
CA THR A 70 -17.30 -6.30 0.43
C THR A 70 -17.95 -5.89 1.76
N ASP A 71 -18.31 -6.86 2.62
CA ASP A 71 -18.96 -6.63 3.92
C ASP A 71 -17.94 -6.60 5.08
N TYR A 72 -16.64 -6.70 4.78
CA TYR A 72 -15.58 -6.64 5.77
C TYR A 72 -15.34 -5.21 6.26
N SER A 73 -15.00 -5.05 7.52
CA SER A 73 -14.46 -3.77 8.01
C SER A 73 -13.10 -3.47 7.36
N ALA A 74 -12.65 -2.22 7.38
CA ALA A 74 -11.35 -1.84 6.85
C ALA A 74 -10.21 -2.69 7.44
N GLY A 75 -10.22 -2.94 8.75
CA GLY A 75 -9.24 -3.80 9.41
C GLY A 75 -9.32 -5.27 8.96
N MET A 76 -10.52 -5.82 8.77
CA MET A 76 -10.70 -7.18 8.24
C MET A 76 -10.20 -7.26 6.79
N THR A 77 -10.46 -6.23 5.98
CA THR A 77 -9.99 -6.15 4.59
C THR A 77 -8.45 -6.10 4.53
N LYS A 78 -7.80 -5.32 5.39
CA LYS A 78 -6.33 -5.33 5.51
C LYS A 78 -5.80 -6.73 5.87
N LYS A 79 -6.39 -7.40 6.85
CA LYS A 79 -6.01 -8.75 7.27
C LYS A 79 -6.14 -9.77 6.12
N ILE A 80 -7.24 -9.75 5.35
CA ILE A 80 -7.42 -10.70 4.25
C ILE A 80 -6.48 -10.39 3.07
N CYS A 81 -6.14 -9.12 2.80
CA CYS A 81 -5.12 -8.73 1.83
C CYS A 81 -3.75 -9.31 2.21
N LEU A 82 -3.34 -9.17 3.47
CA LEU A 82 -2.11 -9.75 3.97
C LEU A 82 -2.12 -11.29 3.89
N ALA A 83 -3.21 -11.93 4.31
CA ALA A 83 -3.38 -13.38 4.20
C ALA A 83 -3.24 -13.87 2.74
N SER A 84 -3.79 -13.12 1.78
CA SER A 84 -3.66 -13.45 0.35
C SER A 84 -2.24 -13.33 -0.18
N ALA A 85 -1.43 -12.41 0.37
CA ALA A 85 -0.02 -12.28 0.04
C ALA A 85 0.81 -13.45 0.61
N MET A 86 0.38 -14.04 1.73
CA MET A 86 1.09 -15.12 2.43
C MET A 86 0.70 -16.53 1.97
N ILE A 87 -0.45 -16.72 1.31
CA ILE A 87 -1.05 -18.05 1.04
C ILE A 87 -0.11 -19.04 0.36
N HIS A 88 0.76 -18.59 -0.53
CA HIS A 88 1.70 -19.41 -1.28
C HIS A 88 3.07 -19.56 -0.61
N SER A 89 3.21 -19.12 0.65
CA SER A 89 4.46 -19.19 1.43
C SER A 89 5.67 -18.59 0.70
N PRO A 90 5.59 -17.32 0.29
CA PRO A 90 6.67 -16.65 -0.45
C PRO A 90 7.94 -16.56 0.42
N ARG A 91 9.08 -16.24 -0.16
CA ARG A 91 10.31 -15.94 0.59
C ARG A 91 10.43 -14.48 0.99
N ILE A 92 9.75 -13.61 0.25
CA ILE A 92 9.77 -12.17 0.45
C ILE A 92 8.32 -11.70 0.50
N LEU A 93 7.96 -10.97 1.55
CA LEU A 93 6.70 -10.24 1.66
C LEU A 93 6.97 -8.76 1.45
N VAL A 94 6.17 -8.13 0.60
CA VAL A 94 6.17 -6.68 0.37
C VAL A 94 4.80 -6.14 0.78
N LEU A 95 4.79 -5.32 1.81
CA LEU A 95 3.59 -4.87 2.51
C LEU A 95 3.57 -3.35 2.56
N ASP A 96 2.49 -2.77 2.05
CA ASP A 96 2.29 -1.32 2.07
C ASP A 96 1.30 -0.94 3.17
N GLU A 97 1.80 -0.21 4.18
CA GLU A 97 1.06 0.22 5.39
C GLU A 97 0.18 -0.91 5.99
N PRO A 98 0.76 -2.07 6.36
CA PRO A 98 -0.03 -3.24 6.75
C PRO A 98 -0.81 -3.08 8.05
N PHE A 99 -0.44 -2.10 8.88
CA PHE A 99 -1.07 -1.84 10.19
C PHE A 99 -2.08 -0.70 10.17
N GLU A 100 -2.19 0.02 9.06
CA GLU A 100 -3.13 1.11 8.91
C GLU A 100 -4.58 0.61 9.04
N SER A 101 -5.42 1.34 9.79
CA SER A 101 -6.83 1.00 10.04
C SER A 101 -7.07 -0.34 10.76
N VAL A 102 -6.04 -0.93 11.35
CA VAL A 102 -6.13 -2.16 12.16
C VAL A 102 -6.16 -1.77 13.63
N ASP A 103 -7.07 -2.37 14.40
CA ASP A 103 -7.15 -2.14 15.83
C ASP A 103 -5.88 -2.61 16.59
N PRO A 104 -5.60 -2.07 17.78
CA PRO A 104 -4.35 -2.37 18.49
C PRO A 104 -4.12 -3.85 18.81
N VAL A 105 -5.18 -4.61 19.11
CA VAL A 105 -5.06 -6.05 19.43
C VAL A 105 -4.72 -6.84 18.18
N SER A 106 -5.43 -6.57 17.09
CA SER A 106 -5.13 -7.17 15.78
C SER A 106 -3.75 -6.78 15.27
N SER A 107 -3.33 -5.52 15.48
CA SER A 107 -1.98 -5.06 15.09
C SER A 107 -0.88 -5.81 15.84
N ALA A 108 -1.08 -6.09 17.14
CA ALA A 108 -0.14 -6.90 17.91
C ALA A 108 -0.03 -8.33 17.33
N ASN A 109 -1.17 -8.97 17.06
CA ASN A 109 -1.18 -10.31 16.45
C ASN A 109 -0.52 -10.34 15.07
N LEU A 110 -0.82 -9.34 14.20
CA LEU A 110 -0.18 -9.21 12.89
C LEU A 110 1.33 -9.07 13.01
N LYS A 111 1.80 -8.26 13.95
CA LYS A 111 3.22 -8.10 14.23
C LYS A 111 3.87 -9.42 14.60
N ASP A 112 3.26 -10.17 15.53
CA ASP A 112 3.81 -11.46 15.97
C ASP A 112 3.90 -12.46 14.81
N ILE A 113 2.89 -12.53 13.95
CA ILE A 113 2.89 -13.36 12.73
C ILE A 113 4.04 -12.96 11.78
N LEU A 114 4.25 -11.66 11.55
CA LEU A 114 5.31 -11.19 10.65
C LEU A 114 6.71 -11.41 11.23
N VAL A 115 6.87 -11.26 12.55
CA VAL A 115 8.13 -11.57 13.25
C VAL A 115 8.43 -13.06 13.17
N GLU A 116 7.46 -13.92 13.45
CA GLU A 116 7.61 -15.36 13.31
C GLU A 116 7.97 -15.77 11.87
N TYR A 117 7.28 -15.18 10.89
CA TYR A 117 7.60 -15.39 9.48
C TYR A 117 9.06 -15.03 9.15
N ALA A 118 9.56 -13.90 9.66
CA ALA A 118 10.95 -13.50 9.47
C ALA A 118 11.94 -14.47 10.16
N GLN A 119 11.61 -14.96 11.36
CA GLN A 119 12.43 -15.94 12.10
C GLN A 119 12.53 -17.29 11.39
N THR A 120 11.52 -17.69 10.61
CA THR A 120 11.55 -18.90 9.79
C THR A 120 12.34 -18.76 8.49
N GLY A 121 13.03 -17.63 8.29
CA GLY A 121 13.91 -17.35 7.15
C GLY A 121 13.23 -16.58 6.01
N GLY A 122 12.03 -16.06 6.23
CA GLY A 122 11.38 -15.11 5.34
C GLY A 122 11.99 -13.70 5.45
N THR A 123 11.80 -12.89 4.43
CA THR A 123 12.14 -11.47 4.43
C THR A 123 10.85 -10.65 4.35
N VAL A 124 10.69 -9.67 5.23
CA VAL A 124 9.53 -8.75 5.22
C VAL A 124 10.02 -7.35 4.90
N ILE A 125 9.45 -6.75 3.89
CA ILE A 125 9.63 -5.35 3.52
C ILE A 125 8.31 -4.65 3.79
N ILE A 126 8.32 -3.65 4.66
CA ILE A 126 7.12 -2.87 5.00
C ILE A 126 7.37 -1.38 4.72
N SER A 127 6.36 -0.70 4.18
CA SER A 127 6.27 0.74 4.32
C SER A 127 5.51 1.09 5.60
N SER A 128 5.90 2.15 6.29
CA SER A 128 5.18 2.67 7.44
C SER A 128 5.54 4.13 7.69
N HIS A 129 4.56 4.90 8.14
CA HIS A 129 4.74 6.24 8.68
C HIS A 129 4.77 6.25 10.23
N VAL A 130 4.65 5.09 10.87
CA VAL A 130 4.66 4.95 12.33
C VAL A 130 6.06 4.55 12.78
N MET A 131 6.90 5.53 13.13
CA MET A 131 8.32 5.30 13.46
C MET A 131 8.53 4.39 14.65
N THR A 132 7.72 4.51 15.70
CA THR A 132 7.78 3.64 16.88
C THR A 132 7.50 2.17 16.58
N LEU A 133 6.74 1.87 15.53
CA LEU A 133 6.51 0.51 15.06
C LEU A 133 7.75 0.00 14.31
N VAL A 134 8.33 0.83 13.44
CA VAL A 134 9.55 0.51 12.69
C VAL A 134 10.70 0.19 13.65
N GLU A 135 10.92 1.01 14.67
CA GLU A 135 11.95 0.78 15.70
C GLU A 135 11.80 -0.55 16.43
N LYS A 136 10.55 -0.95 16.72
CA LYS A 136 10.28 -2.14 17.52
C LYS A 136 10.30 -3.46 16.75
N MET A 137 10.11 -3.43 15.43
CA MET A 137 9.98 -4.67 14.67
C MET A 137 10.98 -4.81 13.51
N CYS A 138 11.54 -3.72 13.01
CA CYS A 138 12.44 -3.77 11.87
C CYS A 138 13.90 -3.90 12.31
N THR A 139 14.70 -4.62 11.54
CA THR A 139 16.16 -4.72 11.73
C THR A 139 16.89 -3.64 10.95
N HIS A 140 16.34 -3.25 9.80
CA HIS A 140 16.90 -2.26 8.89
C HIS A 140 15.82 -1.29 8.45
N VAL A 141 16.21 -0.07 8.11
CA VAL A 141 15.33 0.97 7.62
C VAL A 141 15.98 1.71 6.44
N ALA A 142 15.14 2.14 5.51
CA ALA A 142 15.53 3.08 4.46
C ALA A 142 14.55 4.26 4.47
N VAL A 143 15.06 5.47 4.64
CA VAL A 143 14.29 6.71 4.57
C VAL A 143 14.28 7.20 3.13
N ILE A 144 13.10 7.33 2.55
CA ILE A 144 12.89 7.76 1.17
C ILE A 144 12.17 9.11 1.19
N ASN A 145 12.73 10.10 0.50
CA ASN A 145 12.12 11.41 0.32
C ASN A 145 12.28 11.85 -1.14
N ASN A 146 11.19 12.30 -1.77
CA ASN A 146 11.17 12.75 -3.18
C ASN A 146 11.83 11.74 -4.15
N GLY A 147 11.58 10.44 -3.95
CA GLY A 147 12.12 9.38 -4.81
C GLY A 147 13.60 9.06 -4.59
N MET A 148 14.25 9.67 -3.60
CA MET A 148 15.66 9.43 -3.25
C MET A 148 15.76 8.76 -1.87
N VAL A 149 16.73 7.85 -1.73
CA VAL A 149 17.10 7.29 -0.43
C VAL A 149 17.97 8.29 0.31
N CYS A 150 17.45 8.85 1.41
CA CYS A 150 18.16 9.82 2.25
C CYS A 150 19.07 9.15 3.27
N ALA A 151 18.67 7.98 3.79
CA ALA A 151 19.47 7.16 4.71
C ALA A 151 19.02 5.70 4.56
N ALA A 152 19.95 4.76 4.76
CA ALA A 152 19.65 3.33 4.82
C ALA A 152 20.71 2.62 5.68
N GLY A 153 20.27 1.67 6.50
CA GLY A 153 21.13 0.89 7.40
C GLY A 153 20.31 0.15 8.44
N THR A 154 20.95 -0.32 9.50
CA THR A 154 20.23 -0.82 10.67
C THR A 154 19.45 0.34 11.33
N VAL A 155 18.43 0.02 12.10
CA VAL A 155 17.63 1.03 12.81
C VAL A 155 18.54 1.91 13.66
N ASP A 156 19.47 1.32 14.43
CA ASP A 156 20.41 2.05 15.29
C ASP A 156 21.37 2.96 14.50
N GLU A 157 21.87 2.51 13.34
CA GLU A 157 22.75 3.32 12.48
C GLU A 157 22.01 4.54 11.93
N VAL A 158 20.77 4.38 11.48
CA VAL A 158 19.98 5.48 10.92
C VAL A 158 19.49 6.42 12.01
N ALA A 159 19.06 5.91 13.16
CA ALA A 159 18.64 6.70 14.33
C ALA A 159 19.79 7.54 14.91
N SER A 160 21.05 7.07 14.76
CA SER A 160 22.26 7.81 15.21
C SER A 160 22.22 8.24 16.68
N GLY A 161 21.57 7.45 17.53
CA GLY A 161 21.47 7.73 18.97
C GLY A 161 20.33 8.67 19.36
N GLU A 162 19.47 9.05 18.43
CA GLU A 162 18.21 9.80 18.64
C GLU A 162 17.00 8.88 18.45
N GLU A 163 15.78 9.37 18.72
CA GLU A 163 14.56 8.68 18.30
C GLU A 163 14.45 8.69 16.76
N LEU A 164 14.02 7.58 16.16
CA LEU A 164 13.92 7.47 14.69
C LEU A 164 12.98 8.53 14.10
N GLU A 165 11.96 8.97 14.86
CA GLU A 165 11.04 10.03 14.42
C GLU A 165 11.75 11.37 14.28
N ASP A 166 12.57 11.77 15.27
CA ASP A 166 13.32 13.02 15.21
C ASP A 166 14.36 12.99 14.09
N ARG A 167 15.03 11.85 13.94
CA ARG A 167 15.97 11.64 12.85
C ARG A 167 15.32 11.69 11.48
N PHE A 168 14.14 11.07 11.33
CA PHE A 168 13.33 11.14 10.11
C PHE A 168 13.00 12.58 9.76
N LEU A 169 12.50 13.37 10.71
CA LEU A 169 12.15 14.78 10.50
C LEU A 169 13.38 15.60 10.02
N GLN A 170 14.55 15.38 10.59
CA GLN A 170 15.78 16.04 10.14
C GLN A 170 16.12 15.69 8.68
N LEU A 171 15.99 14.40 8.31
CA LEU A 171 16.31 13.91 6.96
C LEU A 171 15.34 14.41 5.88
N VAL A 172 14.07 14.64 6.22
CA VAL A 172 13.04 15.06 5.25
C VAL A 172 12.81 16.58 5.19
N GLY A 173 13.55 17.39 5.97
CA GLY A 173 13.48 18.85 5.91
C GLY A 173 12.99 19.55 7.18
N GLY A 174 12.89 18.80 8.30
CA GLY A 174 12.55 19.35 9.62
C GLY A 174 11.05 19.59 9.84
N ARG A 175 10.73 19.98 11.08
CA ARG A 175 9.38 20.46 11.41
C ARG A 175 9.21 21.87 10.86
N HIS A 176 8.12 22.13 10.16
CA HIS A 176 7.71 23.51 9.95
C HIS A 176 7.43 24.15 11.30
N GLU A 177 8.00 25.32 11.59
CA GLU A 177 7.64 26.09 12.76
C GLU A 177 6.12 26.25 12.79
N ALA A 178 5.50 25.85 13.89
CA ALA A 178 4.06 26.00 14.06
C ALA A 178 3.73 27.49 13.94
N ALA A 179 2.87 27.86 13.01
CA ALA A 179 2.39 29.21 12.90
C ALA A 179 1.76 29.60 14.26
N HIS A 180 2.28 30.65 14.88
CA HIS A 180 1.74 31.18 16.13
C HIS A 180 0.31 31.65 15.90
N LEU A 181 -0.65 30.93 16.47
CA LEU A 181 -2.07 31.26 16.33
C LEU A 181 -2.45 32.29 17.41
N ALA A 182 -2.16 33.57 17.13
CA ALA A 182 -2.37 34.67 18.09
C ALA A 182 -3.79 34.75 18.68
N TRP A 183 -4.79 34.17 18.00
CA TRP A 183 -6.16 34.12 18.50
C TRP A 183 -6.38 33.07 19.61
N LEU A 184 -5.47 32.10 19.75
CA LEU A 184 -5.51 31.14 20.87
C LEU A 184 -5.10 31.79 22.20
N ASP A 185 -4.26 32.82 22.16
CA ASP A 185 -3.78 33.50 23.37
C ASP A 185 -4.84 34.45 23.96
N GLY A 186 -5.87 34.81 23.20
CA GLY A 186 -6.94 35.74 23.63
C GLY A 186 -8.08 35.10 24.45
N GLY A 187 -8.07 33.77 24.64
CA GLY A 187 -9.21 33.05 25.23
C GLY A 187 -9.09 32.62 26.68
N LEU A 188 -7.91 32.71 27.32
CA LEU A 188 -7.67 32.18 28.68
C LEU A 188 -6.98 33.21 29.58
N SER A 189 -7.56 34.40 29.71
CA SER A 189 -7.27 35.22 30.89
C SER A 189 -8.01 34.60 32.10
N HIS A 190 -7.24 34.07 33.01
CA HIS A 190 -7.68 33.37 34.23
C HIS A 190 -8.31 34.30 35.29
N ASP A 191 -8.45 35.58 34.97
CA ASP A 191 -9.10 36.58 35.86
C ASP A 191 -10.25 37.23 35.07
N GLY A 192 -11.45 36.99 35.57
CA GLY A 192 -12.73 37.43 34.96
C GLY A 192 -12.93 38.97 34.91
N GLN A 193 -12.00 39.69 34.30
CA GLN A 193 -12.17 41.09 33.92
C GLN A 193 -12.22 41.20 32.38
N PRO A 194 -13.25 41.88 31.82
CA PRO A 194 -13.29 42.16 30.40
C PRO A 194 -12.13 43.07 30.02
N ALA A 195 -11.33 42.63 29.02
CA ALA A 195 -10.25 43.44 28.48
C ALA A 195 -10.80 44.81 28.01
N VAL A 196 -10.32 45.90 28.65
CA VAL A 196 -10.57 47.25 28.22
C VAL A 196 -9.88 47.44 26.86
N GLN A 197 -10.67 47.64 25.81
CA GLN A 197 -10.17 47.97 24.48
C GLN A 197 -9.41 49.31 24.55
N PRO A 198 -8.15 49.38 24.06
CA PRO A 198 -7.49 50.66 23.92
C PRO A 198 -8.20 51.49 22.84
N ASN A 199 -8.55 52.68 23.22
CA ASN A 199 -9.20 53.73 22.45
C ASN A 199 -8.60 53.85 21.04
N GLN A 200 -9.40 53.60 19.99
CA GLN A 200 -9.06 53.98 18.62
C GLN A 200 -9.20 55.48 18.48
N PRO A 201 -8.20 56.20 17.96
CA PRO A 201 -8.39 57.60 17.59
C PRO A 201 -9.34 57.67 16.37
N ALA A 202 -10.30 58.61 16.45
CA ALA A 202 -11.33 58.85 15.49
C ALA A 202 -10.76 59.05 14.07
N ALA A 203 -11.25 58.27 13.14
CA ALA A 203 -10.97 58.40 11.72
C ALA A 203 -11.73 59.65 11.17
N GLN A 204 -10.99 60.54 10.56
CA GLN A 204 -11.54 61.65 9.75
C GLN A 204 -12.16 61.10 8.45
N PRO A 205 -13.25 61.74 7.94
CA PRO A 205 -13.88 61.30 6.71
C PRO A 205 -13.07 61.77 5.51
N VAL A 206 -12.61 60.86 4.67
CA VAL A 206 -12.10 61.20 3.34
C VAL A 206 -13.11 60.79 2.29
N ALA A 207 -13.26 61.73 1.36
CA ALA A 207 -14.24 61.83 0.32
C ALA A 207 -14.25 60.68 -0.67
N SER A 208 -15.47 60.44 -1.17
CA SER A 208 -15.82 59.64 -2.32
C SER A 208 -15.01 59.93 -3.58
N THR A 209 -14.45 58.93 -4.24
CA THR A 209 -14.20 58.98 -5.70
C THR A 209 -14.31 57.59 -6.31
N GLN A 210 -15.37 57.41 -7.06
CA GLN A 210 -15.59 56.72 -8.34
C GLN A 210 -14.81 55.40 -8.66
N SER A 211 -15.62 54.41 -8.95
CA SER A 211 -15.61 53.48 -10.09
C SER A 211 -14.29 53.13 -10.77
N ALA A 212 -13.94 51.87 -10.70
CA ALA A 212 -13.40 51.15 -11.86
C ALA A 212 -13.74 49.65 -11.77
N SER A 213 -14.80 49.31 -12.50
CA SER A 213 -15.02 47.95 -12.98
C SER A 213 -13.93 47.63 -13.99
N GLN A 214 -13.11 46.59 -13.79
CA GLN A 214 -12.48 45.91 -14.94
C GLN A 214 -11.95 44.52 -14.55
N LEU A 215 -12.58 43.56 -15.19
CA LEU A 215 -12.00 42.40 -15.85
C LEU A 215 -11.27 41.33 -14.98
N VAL A 216 -12.08 40.37 -14.56
CA VAL A 216 -11.61 38.98 -14.39
C VAL A 216 -11.44 38.39 -15.78
N GLN A 217 -10.22 38.28 -16.26
CA GLN A 217 -9.89 37.43 -17.41
C GLN A 217 -9.59 36.03 -16.92
N SER A 218 -10.52 35.13 -17.21
CA SER A 218 -10.34 33.69 -17.12
C SER A 218 -9.35 33.23 -18.19
N THR A 219 -8.23 32.64 -17.76
CA THR A 219 -7.30 31.95 -18.64
C THR A 219 -7.82 30.53 -18.83
N PRO A 220 -8.00 30.03 -20.06
CA PRO A 220 -8.43 28.66 -20.30
C PRO A 220 -7.30 27.67 -20.04
N LEU A 221 -7.64 26.58 -19.38
CA LEU A 221 -6.81 25.37 -19.28
C LEU A 221 -6.46 24.86 -20.68
N GLN A 222 -5.18 24.83 -21.00
CA GLN A 222 -4.68 24.17 -22.20
C GLN A 222 -4.82 22.66 -22.03
N SER A 223 -5.58 22.08 -22.92
CA SER A 223 -5.73 20.65 -23.13
C SER A 223 -4.38 20.02 -23.48
N PHE A 224 -3.94 19.05 -22.67
CA PHE A 224 -2.87 18.14 -23.05
C PHE A 224 -3.39 17.23 -24.16
N THR A 225 -2.89 17.42 -25.36
CA THR A 225 -3.07 16.53 -26.50
C THR A 225 -2.32 15.23 -26.23
N GLN A 226 -3.06 14.14 -26.35
CA GLN A 226 -2.53 12.79 -26.41
C GLN A 226 -1.55 12.67 -27.58
N GLU A 227 -0.30 12.42 -27.27
CA GLU A 227 0.71 12.06 -28.26
C GLU A 227 0.51 10.58 -28.59
N THR A 228 0.01 10.36 -29.79
CA THR A 228 -0.23 9.04 -30.39
C THR A 228 1.11 8.38 -30.64
N VAL A 229 1.44 7.34 -29.89
CA VAL A 229 2.57 6.45 -30.19
C VAL A 229 2.22 5.67 -31.45
N GLN A 230 2.91 5.97 -32.54
CA GLN A 230 2.85 5.21 -33.80
C GLN A 230 3.54 3.84 -33.58
N PRO A 231 2.97 2.74 -34.09
CA PRO A 231 3.65 1.45 -34.09
C PRO A 231 4.72 1.44 -35.19
N HIS A 232 5.91 0.97 -34.80
CA HIS A 232 7.01 0.67 -35.72
C HIS A 232 6.61 -0.46 -36.67
N PRO A 233 6.82 -0.31 -37.99
CA PRO A 233 6.70 -1.40 -38.94
C PRO A 233 8.02 -2.17 -39.04
N ASP A 234 7.90 -3.43 -39.40
CA ASP A 234 8.90 -4.39 -39.84
C ASP A 234 9.10 -5.57 -38.87
N ILE A 235 8.36 -6.61 -39.20
CA ILE A 235 8.90 -7.93 -39.55
C ILE A 235 7.81 -8.66 -40.36
N VAL A 236 7.95 -8.57 -41.66
CA VAL A 236 7.25 -9.43 -42.64
C VAL A 236 8.20 -10.55 -43.01
N GLY A 237 7.68 -11.77 -43.07
CA GLY A 237 8.29 -12.77 -43.95
C GLY A 237 8.51 -14.15 -43.33
N GLY A 238 7.68 -15.10 -43.71
CA GLY A 238 7.95 -16.52 -43.45
C GLY A 238 6.72 -17.42 -43.67
N SER A 239 6.16 -17.41 -44.87
CA SER A 239 5.20 -18.42 -45.38
C SER A 239 5.91 -19.71 -45.75
N SER A 240 5.39 -20.86 -45.32
CA SER A 240 5.34 -22.13 -46.11
C SER A 240 4.42 -23.09 -45.34
N SER A 241 3.23 -23.35 -45.80
CA SER A 241 2.69 -24.27 -46.80
C SER A 241 3.05 -25.74 -46.57
N ALA A 242 1.97 -26.52 -46.58
CA ALA A 242 1.82 -27.93 -46.91
C ALA A 242 2.01 -28.90 -45.75
N SER A 243 1.24 -29.96 -45.56
CA SER A 243 0.21 -30.63 -46.37
C SER A 243 -0.47 -31.69 -45.50
N ASN A 244 -1.71 -31.97 -45.84
CA ASN A 244 -2.49 -33.14 -45.47
C ASN A 244 -1.73 -34.44 -45.59
N ALA A 245 -1.98 -35.40 -44.69
CA ALA A 245 -2.20 -36.79 -45.09
C ALA A 245 -2.99 -37.52 -43.99
N ASP A 246 -4.12 -38.04 -44.42
CA ASP A 246 -4.95 -39.09 -43.85
C ASP A 246 -4.11 -40.28 -43.36
N ASN A 247 -4.53 -40.92 -42.27
CA ASN A 247 -4.97 -42.32 -42.39
C ASN A 247 -5.72 -42.78 -41.13
N ALA A 248 -6.87 -43.34 -41.38
CA ALA A 248 -7.63 -44.21 -40.54
C ALA A 248 -6.88 -45.54 -40.33
N ASP A 249 -7.02 -46.26 -39.23
CA ASP A 249 -7.69 -47.55 -39.21
C ASP A 249 -7.46 -48.30 -37.90
N SER A 250 -8.54 -48.90 -37.44
CA SER A 250 -8.65 -50.23 -36.80
C SER A 250 -8.10 -50.48 -35.42
N ALA A 251 -8.97 -50.59 -34.43
CA ALA A 251 -9.63 -51.81 -33.94
C ALA A 251 -8.80 -52.74 -33.04
N ASP A 252 -9.47 -53.05 -31.90
CA ASP A 252 -9.46 -54.30 -31.15
C ASP A 252 -8.19 -54.77 -30.41
N ASN A 253 -8.24 -54.86 -29.13
CA ASN A 253 -8.43 -56.18 -28.46
C ASN A 253 -8.33 -56.10 -26.94
N GLU A 254 -9.36 -56.54 -26.30
CA GLU A 254 -9.53 -57.35 -25.10
C GLU A 254 -8.34 -57.72 -24.20
N ALA A 255 -8.67 -57.62 -22.94
CA ALA A 255 -8.42 -58.58 -21.87
C ALA A 255 -6.97 -58.84 -21.34
N ARG A 256 -6.71 -58.33 -20.17
CA ARG A 256 -6.53 -59.11 -18.93
C ARG A 256 -6.40 -58.23 -17.70
#